data_2e63b6103f536999e7a398b18fca4a82
#
_entry.id   2e63b6103f536999e7a398b18fca4a82
#
_cell.length_a   1.000
_cell.length_b   1.000
_cell.length_c   1.000
_cell.angle_alpha   90.00
_cell.angle_beta   90.00
_cell.angle_gamma   90.00
#
_symmetry.space_group_name_H-M   'P 1'
#
loop_
_entity.id
_entity.type
_entity.pdbx_description
1 polymer ?
#
loop_
_entity_poly.entity_id
_entity_poly.type
_entity_poly.pdbx_seq_one_letter_code
_entity_poly.pdbx_strand_id
1 'polypeptide(L)'
;MSRPSAALSVPDTDPDGPAELGASDIDALTAALASRDALAAVLTVVERVAIQRMGAALFTASTCEVDSVRITRVHSSRPDTYPLHATTSKRETSWGNQVLRQRRVFVGEGFLAMAAAFDDQADMEKVGVRSIINVPVVVKDRCLGVLNFGFAEDRISARALTAARLLGIASSAAFL
;
A
#
# COMPACT_ATOMS: atom_id res chain seq x y z
N MET A 1 3.43 40.45 37.29
CA MET A 1 3.64 40.53 35.82
C MET A 1 3.55 39.10 35.27
N SER A 2 2.34 38.69 34.85
CA SER A 2 2.09 37.35 34.31
C SER A 2 2.34 37.35 32.81
N ARG A 3 3.14 36.40 32.29
CA ARG A 3 3.35 36.17 30.88
C ARG A 3 2.13 35.44 30.28
N PRO A 4 1.63 35.84 29.12
CA PRO A 4 0.58 35.08 28.45
C PRO A 4 1.18 33.77 27.89
N SER A 5 0.51 32.67 28.16
CA SER A 5 0.75 31.36 27.58
C SER A 5 0.47 31.43 26.07
N ALA A 6 1.47 31.14 25.23
CA ALA A 6 1.29 31.01 23.79
C ALA A 6 0.48 29.72 23.53
N ALA A 7 -0.74 29.88 23.07
CA ALA A 7 -1.52 28.78 22.54
C ALA A 7 -0.80 28.24 21.28
N LEU A 8 -0.45 26.96 21.30
CA LEU A 8 0.00 26.23 20.12
C LEU A 8 -1.17 26.23 19.12
N SER A 9 -1.04 27.00 18.06
CA SER A 9 -1.95 26.94 16.93
C SER A 9 -1.84 25.56 16.29
N VAL A 10 -2.93 24.80 16.31
CA VAL A 10 -3.11 23.60 15.51
C VAL A 10 -3.01 24.04 14.05
N PRO A 11 -2.14 23.43 13.22
CA PRO A 11 -2.09 23.79 11.81
C PRO A 11 -3.43 23.48 11.15
N ASP A 12 -3.85 24.44 10.32
CA ASP A 12 -5.06 24.40 9.50
C ASP A 12 -5.08 23.08 8.71
N THR A 13 -6.03 22.22 9.02
CA THR A 13 -6.23 20.96 8.28
C THR A 13 -6.89 21.34 6.96
N ASP A 14 -6.11 21.22 5.87
CA ASP A 14 -6.64 21.28 4.50
C ASP A 14 -7.83 20.32 4.37
N PRO A 15 -9.07 20.80 4.19
CA PRO A 15 -10.27 19.97 4.16
C PRO A 15 -10.32 19.03 2.95
N ASP A 16 -9.51 19.27 1.90
CA ASP A 16 -9.41 18.45 0.68
C ASP A 16 -8.20 17.51 0.67
N GLY A 17 -7.39 17.50 1.72
CA GLY A 17 -6.24 16.59 1.81
C GLY A 17 -6.67 15.16 2.20
N PRO A 18 -6.08 14.10 1.60
CA PRO A 18 -6.31 12.74 2.07
C PRO A 18 -6.00 12.66 3.55
N ALA A 19 -6.94 12.09 4.32
CA ALA A 19 -6.85 12.05 5.78
C ALA A 19 -5.59 11.28 6.21
N GLU A 20 -4.86 11.85 7.16
CA GLU A 20 -3.76 11.17 7.84
C GLU A 20 -4.31 9.92 8.57
N LEU A 21 -3.44 8.92 8.77
CA LEU A 21 -3.74 7.79 9.64
C LEU A 21 -4.13 8.30 11.02
N GLY A 22 -5.40 8.15 11.39
CA GLY A 22 -5.91 8.58 12.68
C GLY A 22 -5.65 7.56 13.79
N ALA A 23 -5.86 7.98 15.05
CA ALA A 23 -5.73 7.10 16.21
C ALA A 23 -6.59 5.84 16.07
N SER A 24 -7.83 5.97 15.55
CA SER A 24 -8.73 4.84 15.32
C SER A 24 -8.21 3.81 14.30
N ASP A 25 -7.39 4.25 13.34
CA ASP A 25 -6.78 3.34 12.37
C ASP A 25 -5.63 2.57 13.01
N ILE A 26 -4.86 3.21 13.87
CA ILE A 26 -3.79 2.57 14.65
C ILE A 26 -4.37 1.54 15.63
N ASP A 27 -5.45 1.91 16.35
CA ASP A 27 -6.14 0.99 17.25
C ASP A 27 -6.67 -0.25 16.50
N ALA A 28 -7.28 -0.04 15.32
CA ALA A 28 -7.77 -1.12 14.47
C ALA A 28 -6.64 -2.03 13.97
N LEU A 29 -5.50 -1.48 13.55
CA LEU A 29 -4.31 -2.25 13.16
C LEU A 29 -3.75 -3.05 14.33
N THR A 30 -3.69 -2.45 15.52
CA THR A 30 -3.23 -3.12 16.75
C THR A 30 -4.12 -4.32 17.09
N ALA A 31 -5.45 -4.12 17.04
CA ALA A 31 -6.40 -5.20 17.28
C ALA A 31 -6.31 -6.32 16.23
N ALA A 32 -6.13 -5.94 14.95
CA ALA A 32 -5.97 -6.89 13.86
C ALA A 32 -4.70 -7.75 14.00
N LEU A 33 -3.59 -7.16 14.43
CA LEU A 33 -2.34 -7.88 14.71
C LEU A 33 -2.47 -8.90 15.84
N ALA A 34 -3.38 -8.67 16.79
CA ALA A 34 -3.66 -9.60 17.89
C ALA A 34 -4.63 -10.73 17.50
N SER A 35 -5.19 -10.74 16.30
CA SER A 35 -6.14 -11.75 15.84
C SER A 35 -5.45 -13.08 15.51
N ARG A 36 -6.24 -14.17 15.49
CA ARG A 36 -5.74 -15.51 15.11
C ARG A 36 -5.24 -15.55 13.66
N ASP A 37 -5.94 -14.87 12.75
CA ASP A 37 -5.53 -14.67 11.35
C ASP A 37 -5.12 -13.19 11.17
N ALA A 38 -3.94 -12.89 11.71
CA ALA A 38 -3.43 -11.52 11.72
C ALA A 38 -3.24 -10.97 10.30
N LEU A 39 -2.80 -11.78 9.34
CA LEU A 39 -2.57 -11.32 7.97
C LEU A 39 -3.89 -10.86 7.32
N ALA A 40 -4.92 -11.70 7.32
CA ALA A 40 -6.21 -11.33 6.73
C ALA A 40 -6.85 -10.13 7.44
N ALA A 41 -6.79 -10.09 8.78
CA ALA A 41 -7.35 -9.00 9.58
C ALA A 41 -6.63 -7.66 9.31
N VAL A 42 -5.30 -7.66 9.30
CA VAL A 42 -4.50 -6.46 9.00
C VAL A 42 -4.76 -5.97 7.58
N LEU A 43 -4.76 -6.86 6.59
CA LEU A 43 -5.01 -6.48 5.20
C LEU A 43 -6.41 -5.90 4.99
N THR A 44 -7.41 -6.37 5.73
CA THR A 44 -8.77 -5.77 5.74
C THR A 44 -8.76 -4.34 6.29
N VAL A 45 -8.01 -4.07 7.35
CA VAL A 45 -7.87 -2.70 7.89
C VAL A 45 -7.11 -1.82 6.91
N VAL A 46 -6.02 -2.32 6.31
CA VAL A 46 -5.22 -1.58 5.32
C VAL A 46 -6.07 -1.23 4.09
N GLU A 47 -6.88 -2.17 3.58
CA GLU A 47 -7.83 -1.90 2.49
C GLU A 47 -8.78 -0.76 2.85
N ARG A 48 -9.42 -0.82 4.02
CA ARG A 48 -10.33 0.23 4.47
C ARG A 48 -9.64 1.59 4.50
N VAL A 49 -8.43 1.68 5.05
CA VAL A 49 -7.66 2.92 5.08
C VAL A 49 -7.28 3.37 3.67
N ALA A 50 -6.82 2.46 2.81
CA ALA A 50 -6.47 2.76 1.43
C ALA A 50 -7.66 3.37 0.65
N ILE A 51 -8.83 2.75 0.74
CA ILE A 51 -10.02 3.19 0.00
C ILE A 51 -10.61 4.46 0.62
N GLN A 52 -10.82 4.48 1.95
CA GLN A 52 -11.58 5.54 2.61
C GLN A 52 -10.75 6.78 2.95
N ARG A 53 -9.45 6.62 3.24
CA ARG A 53 -8.58 7.71 3.66
C ARG A 53 -7.64 8.18 2.57
N MET A 54 -7.09 7.25 1.78
CA MET A 54 -6.13 7.60 0.72
C MET A 54 -6.80 7.81 -0.64
N GLY A 55 -8.09 7.44 -0.81
CA GLY A 55 -8.78 7.54 -2.10
C GLY A 55 -8.33 6.50 -3.14
N ALA A 56 -7.76 5.37 -2.69
CA ALA A 56 -7.35 4.33 -3.63
C ALA A 56 -8.55 3.70 -4.34
N ALA A 57 -8.46 3.51 -5.64
CA ALA A 57 -9.43 2.78 -6.46
C ALA A 57 -9.23 1.26 -6.38
N LEU A 58 -8.00 0.86 -6.07
CA LEU A 58 -7.57 -0.54 -5.95
C LEU A 58 -6.62 -0.70 -4.77
N PHE A 59 -6.84 -1.74 -3.97
CA PHE A 59 -5.84 -2.24 -3.03
C PHE A 59 -5.65 -3.74 -3.25
N THR A 60 -4.40 -4.19 -3.37
CA THR A 60 -4.05 -5.63 -3.34
C THR A 60 -2.83 -5.85 -2.47
N ALA A 61 -2.71 -7.05 -1.91
CA ALA A 61 -1.51 -7.48 -1.21
C ALA A 61 -1.08 -8.87 -1.68
N SER A 62 0.23 -9.06 -1.72
CA SER A 62 0.83 -10.34 -2.09
C SER A 62 1.89 -10.73 -1.07
N THR A 63 2.00 -12.03 -0.79
CA THR A 63 3.19 -12.61 -0.14
C THR A 63 4.31 -12.79 -1.17
N CYS A 64 5.56 -12.82 -0.72
CA CYS A 64 6.74 -12.99 -1.55
C CYS A 64 7.55 -14.21 -1.11
N GLU A 65 7.84 -15.11 -2.05
CA GLU A 65 8.86 -16.13 -1.90
C GLU A 65 10.21 -15.54 -2.31
N VAL A 66 11.06 -15.25 -1.34
CA VAL A 66 12.31 -14.49 -1.54
C VAL A 66 13.25 -15.16 -2.55
N ASP A 67 13.43 -16.48 -2.46
CA ASP A 67 14.40 -17.22 -3.28
C ASP A 67 13.95 -17.35 -4.74
N SER A 68 12.66 -17.53 -4.97
CA SER A 68 12.07 -17.68 -6.31
C SER A 68 11.67 -16.37 -6.98
N VAL A 69 11.63 -15.26 -6.21
CA VAL A 69 11.11 -13.95 -6.63
C VAL A 69 9.68 -14.09 -7.20
N ARG A 70 8.88 -14.91 -6.52
CA ARG A 70 7.47 -15.14 -6.84
C ARG A 70 6.59 -14.42 -5.85
N ILE A 71 5.52 -13.84 -6.33
CA ILE A 71 4.48 -13.24 -5.51
C ILE A 71 3.18 -14.00 -5.68
N THR A 72 2.44 -14.17 -4.57
CA THR A 72 1.10 -14.76 -4.56
C THR A 72 0.14 -13.76 -3.94
N ARG A 73 -0.92 -13.40 -4.68
CA ARG A 73 -1.93 -12.45 -4.19
C ARG A 73 -2.75 -13.08 -3.07
N VAL A 74 -2.73 -12.47 -1.89
CA VAL A 74 -3.43 -12.93 -0.70
C VAL A 74 -4.60 -12.02 -0.31
N HIS A 75 -4.68 -10.81 -0.89
CA HIS A 75 -5.76 -9.87 -0.65
C HIS A 75 -6.05 -9.03 -1.89
N SER A 76 -7.33 -8.69 -2.11
CA SER A 76 -7.77 -7.86 -3.22
C SER A 76 -9.10 -7.17 -2.90
N SER A 77 -9.16 -5.85 -3.09
CA SER A 77 -10.41 -5.08 -3.03
C SER A 77 -11.28 -5.25 -4.30
N ARG A 78 -10.73 -5.89 -5.35
CA ARG A 78 -11.40 -6.13 -6.65
C ARG A 78 -11.14 -7.57 -7.12
N PRO A 79 -11.63 -8.59 -6.40
CA PRO A 79 -11.29 -9.99 -6.66
C PRO A 79 -11.77 -10.50 -8.03
N ASP A 80 -12.79 -9.88 -8.62
CA ASP A 80 -13.28 -10.23 -9.95
C ASP A 80 -12.25 -9.91 -11.05
N THR A 81 -11.48 -8.83 -10.90
CA THR A 81 -10.43 -8.42 -11.84
C THR A 81 -9.06 -8.91 -11.38
N TYR A 82 -8.81 -8.85 -10.07
CA TYR A 82 -7.56 -9.25 -9.42
C TYR A 82 -7.80 -10.42 -8.47
N PRO A 83 -7.93 -11.66 -9.00
CA PRO A 83 -8.31 -12.84 -8.19
C PRO A 83 -7.25 -13.20 -7.15
N LEU A 84 -7.72 -13.75 -6.02
CA LEU A 84 -6.85 -14.29 -4.98
C LEU A 84 -6.09 -15.51 -5.49
N HIS A 85 -4.96 -15.80 -4.85
CA HIS A 85 -4.09 -16.94 -5.13
C HIS A 85 -3.41 -16.92 -6.52
N ALA A 86 -3.60 -15.85 -7.29
CA ALA A 86 -2.83 -15.64 -8.51
C ALA A 86 -1.33 -15.51 -8.16
N THR A 87 -0.52 -16.34 -8.79
CA THR A 87 0.93 -16.40 -8.56
C THR A 87 1.69 -15.97 -9.82
N THR A 88 2.66 -15.08 -9.66
CA THR A 88 3.45 -14.54 -10.78
C THR A 88 4.93 -14.52 -10.42
N SER A 89 5.78 -14.93 -11.36
CA SER A 89 7.23 -14.73 -11.27
C SER A 89 7.59 -13.30 -11.67
N LYS A 90 8.40 -12.63 -10.88
CA LYS A 90 8.89 -11.27 -11.13
C LYS A 90 10.42 -11.23 -11.28
N ARG A 91 11.04 -12.38 -11.51
CA ARG A 91 12.50 -12.56 -11.55
C ARG A 91 13.17 -11.69 -12.62
N GLU A 92 12.59 -11.61 -13.80
CA GLU A 92 13.15 -10.94 -14.97
C GLU A 92 12.59 -9.53 -15.22
N THR A 93 11.86 -8.96 -14.23
CA THR A 93 11.26 -7.63 -14.38
C THR A 93 12.06 -6.55 -13.64
N SER A 94 12.11 -5.33 -14.21
CA SER A 94 12.67 -4.16 -13.54
C SER A 94 11.96 -3.87 -12.22
N TRP A 95 10.64 -4.04 -12.19
CA TRP A 95 9.81 -3.93 -11.00
C TRP A 95 10.22 -4.95 -9.92
N GLY A 96 10.38 -6.23 -10.29
CA GLY A 96 10.82 -7.27 -9.35
C GLY A 96 12.21 -6.99 -8.77
N ASN A 97 13.13 -6.47 -9.60
CA ASN A 97 14.42 -6.04 -9.11
C ASN A 97 14.31 -4.88 -8.12
N GLN A 98 13.55 -3.83 -8.45
CA GLN A 98 13.38 -2.65 -7.58
C GLN A 98 12.65 -3.00 -6.29
N VAL A 99 11.46 -3.62 -6.37
CA VAL A 99 10.56 -3.80 -5.22
C VAL A 99 10.98 -4.99 -4.37
N LEU A 100 11.26 -6.14 -4.99
CA LEU A 100 11.49 -7.38 -4.23
C LEU A 100 12.96 -7.54 -3.81
N ARG A 101 13.92 -7.26 -4.70
CA ARG A 101 15.35 -7.44 -4.39
C ARG A 101 15.98 -6.24 -3.72
N GLN A 102 15.76 -5.02 -4.27
CA GLN A 102 16.27 -3.77 -3.67
C GLN A 102 15.41 -3.28 -2.51
N ARG A 103 14.19 -3.85 -2.33
CA ARG A 103 13.24 -3.48 -1.26
C ARG A 103 12.90 -1.99 -1.26
N ARG A 104 12.78 -1.42 -2.46
CA ARG A 104 12.48 0.00 -2.66
C ARG A 104 11.04 0.16 -3.13
N VAL A 105 10.37 1.16 -2.59
CA VAL A 105 9.04 1.55 -3.05
C VAL A 105 9.09 1.88 -4.54
N PHE A 106 8.11 1.37 -5.29
CA PHE A 106 7.86 1.77 -6.66
C PHE A 106 6.69 2.76 -6.69
N VAL A 107 6.84 3.80 -7.49
CA VAL A 107 5.79 4.78 -7.79
C VAL A 107 5.69 4.87 -9.30
N GLY A 108 4.53 4.51 -9.83
CA GLY A 108 4.20 4.63 -11.26
C GLY A 108 3.14 5.72 -11.44
N GLU A 109 3.45 6.75 -12.19
CA GLU A 109 2.56 7.87 -12.47
C GLU A 109 2.35 8.03 -13.97
N GLY A 110 1.07 7.99 -14.38
CA GLY A 110 0.65 8.13 -15.78
C GLY A 110 0.93 6.88 -16.63
N PHE A 111 0.33 6.89 -17.82
CA PHE A 111 0.27 5.73 -18.72
C PHE A 111 1.65 5.12 -19.06
N LEU A 112 2.64 5.95 -19.40
CA LEU A 112 3.95 5.44 -19.84
C LEU A 112 4.71 4.71 -18.74
N ALA A 113 4.69 5.23 -17.50
CA ALA A 113 5.35 4.57 -16.38
C ALA A 113 4.66 3.26 -16.00
N MET A 114 3.32 3.24 -16.08
CA MET A 114 2.52 2.04 -15.82
C MET A 114 2.76 0.98 -16.90
N ALA A 115 2.76 1.38 -18.18
CA ALA A 115 3.01 0.48 -19.32
C ALA A 115 4.40 -0.14 -19.32
N ALA A 116 5.41 0.58 -18.81
CA ALA A 116 6.77 0.06 -18.70
C ALA A 116 6.96 -0.93 -17.55
N ALA A 117 6.08 -0.91 -16.54
CA ALA A 117 6.22 -1.71 -15.32
C ALA A 117 5.28 -2.93 -15.28
N PHE A 118 4.15 -2.88 -15.98
CA PHE A 118 3.06 -3.86 -15.83
C PHE A 118 2.50 -4.29 -17.20
N ASP A 119 2.12 -5.57 -17.28
CA ASP A 119 1.54 -6.19 -18.47
C ASP A 119 0.00 -6.22 -18.42
N ASP A 120 -0.61 -5.86 -17.28
CA ASP A 120 -2.05 -5.96 -17.00
C ASP A 120 -2.80 -4.62 -17.15
N GLN A 121 -2.38 -3.77 -18.08
CA GLN A 121 -2.94 -2.43 -18.29
C GLN A 121 -4.45 -2.44 -18.52
N ALA A 122 -4.96 -3.39 -19.31
CA ALA A 122 -6.39 -3.52 -19.56
C ALA A 122 -7.20 -3.79 -18.27
N ASP A 123 -6.62 -4.52 -17.34
CA ASP A 123 -7.25 -4.77 -16.03
C ASP A 123 -7.16 -3.54 -15.13
N MET A 124 -6.05 -2.79 -15.18
CA MET A 124 -5.92 -1.50 -14.49
C MET A 124 -6.96 -0.50 -14.98
N GLU A 125 -7.17 -0.39 -16.31
CA GLU A 125 -8.18 0.48 -16.89
C GLU A 125 -9.60 0.11 -16.44
N LYS A 126 -9.95 -1.19 -16.39
CA LYS A 126 -11.26 -1.66 -15.90
C LYS A 126 -11.57 -1.22 -14.47
N VAL A 127 -10.56 -1.13 -13.62
CA VAL A 127 -10.72 -0.69 -12.22
C VAL A 127 -10.38 0.78 -12.02
N GLY A 128 -10.10 1.52 -13.11
CA GLY A 128 -9.88 2.96 -13.10
C GLY A 128 -8.53 3.38 -12.51
N VAL A 129 -7.50 2.52 -12.54
CA VAL A 129 -6.17 2.82 -12.00
C VAL A 129 -5.30 3.50 -13.05
N ARG A 130 -4.76 4.68 -12.71
CA ARG A 130 -3.87 5.50 -13.56
C ARG A 130 -2.51 5.76 -12.94
N SER A 131 -2.38 5.58 -11.62
CA SER A 131 -1.11 5.59 -10.90
C SER A 131 -1.09 4.56 -9.78
N ILE A 132 0.10 4.15 -9.34
CA ILE A 132 0.26 3.08 -8.35
C ILE A 132 1.44 3.33 -7.41
N ILE A 133 1.27 2.94 -6.16
CA ILE A 133 2.36 2.77 -5.19
C ILE A 133 2.47 1.29 -4.86
N ASN A 134 3.68 0.73 -4.99
CA ASN A 134 3.97 -0.61 -4.48
C ASN A 134 4.98 -0.50 -3.34
N VAL A 135 4.56 -0.93 -2.15
CA VAL A 135 5.37 -0.87 -0.93
C VAL A 135 5.81 -2.27 -0.56
N PRO A 136 7.11 -2.58 -0.61
CA PRO A 136 7.61 -3.85 -0.10
C PRO A 136 7.44 -3.93 1.41
N VAL A 137 6.92 -5.04 1.90
CA VAL A 137 6.85 -5.36 3.33
C VAL A 137 8.16 -6.05 3.71
N VAL A 138 9.01 -5.32 4.43
CA VAL A 138 10.38 -5.77 4.73
C VAL A 138 10.54 -6.03 6.21
N VAL A 139 11.03 -7.22 6.55
CA VAL A 139 11.42 -7.58 7.91
C VAL A 139 12.86 -8.09 7.88
N LYS A 140 13.71 -7.46 8.69
CA LYS A 140 15.18 -7.65 8.62
C LYS A 140 15.66 -7.28 7.22
N ASP A 141 16.21 -8.22 6.47
CA ASP A 141 16.69 -8.00 5.10
C ASP A 141 15.85 -8.75 4.04
N ARG A 142 14.64 -9.20 4.40
CA ARG A 142 13.77 -10.01 3.55
C ARG A 142 12.50 -9.24 3.17
N CYS A 143 12.14 -9.28 1.88
CA CYS A 143 10.85 -8.83 1.40
C CYS A 143 9.84 -9.98 1.55
N LEU A 144 8.93 -9.88 2.51
CA LEU A 144 7.94 -10.91 2.81
C LEU A 144 6.65 -10.74 2.00
N GLY A 145 6.42 -9.54 1.48
CA GLY A 145 5.23 -9.25 0.69
C GLY A 145 5.28 -7.86 0.07
N VAL A 146 4.21 -7.51 -0.61
CA VAL A 146 4.03 -6.20 -1.24
C VAL A 146 2.59 -5.74 -1.03
N LEU A 147 2.42 -4.48 -0.64
CA LEU A 147 1.14 -3.77 -0.65
C LEU A 147 1.08 -2.89 -1.89
N ASN A 148 -0.01 -2.96 -2.64
CA ASN A 148 -0.22 -2.23 -3.88
C ASN A 148 -1.44 -1.32 -3.74
N PHE A 149 -1.24 -0.03 -3.96
CA PHE A 149 -2.26 1.02 -3.86
C PHE A 149 -2.41 1.68 -5.23
N GLY A 150 -3.52 1.44 -5.92
CA GLY A 150 -3.84 2.03 -7.22
C GLY A 150 -4.79 3.21 -7.07
N PHE A 151 -4.53 4.29 -7.81
CA PHE A 151 -5.29 5.54 -7.76
C PHE A 151 -5.86 5.90 -9.14
N ALA A 152 -6.99 6.59 -9.15
CA ALA A 152 -7.62 7.07 -10.38
C ALA A 152 -6.94 8.34 -10.94
N GLU A 153 -6.21 9.06 -10.13
CA GLU A 153 -5.43 10.24 -10.51
C GLU A 153 -4.11 9.84 -11.19
N ASP A 154 -3.63 10.67 -12.12
CA ASP A 154 -2.32 10.47 -12.77
C ASP A 154 -1.14 10.73 -11.84
N ARG A 155 -1.35 11.49 -10.78
CA ARG A 155 -0.33 11.91 -9.82
C ARG A 155 -0.65 11.42 -8.42
N ILE A 156 0.40 11.08 -7.69
CA ILE A 156 0.34 10.60 -6.31
C ILE A 156 0.78 11.72 -5.37
N SER A 157 -0.06 12.00 -4.38
CA SER A 157 0.27 13.00 -3.36
C SER A 157 1.37 12.50 -2.42
N ALA A 158 2.19 13.42 -1.89
CA ALA A 158 3.20 13.08 -0.90
C ALA A 158 2.60 12.45 0.37
N ARG A 159 1.36 12.85 0.72
CA ARG A 159 0.60 12.27 1.85
C ARG A 159 0.23 10.82 1.59
N ALA A 160 -0.29 10.49 0.40
CA ALA A 160 -0.61 9.12 0.03
C ALA A 160 0.64 8.22 0.05
N LEU A 161 1.77 8.70 -0.45
CA LEU A 161 3.04 7.99 -0.41
C LEU A 161 3.51 7.74 1.03
N THR A 162 3.39 8.74 1.90
CA THR A 162 3.74 8.62 3.33
C THR A 162 2.82 7.61 4.03
N ALA A 163 1.50 7.70 3.82
CA ALA A 163 0.54 6.77 4.40
C ALA A 163 0.80 5.33 3.93
N ALA A 164 1.06 5.11 2.63
CA ALA A 164 1.38 3.79 2.10
C ALA A 164 2.61 3.18 2.77
N ARG A 165 3.68 3.97 2.99
CA ARG A 165 4.89 3.52 3.69
C ARG A 165 4.61 3.17 5.14
N LEU A 166 3.84 3.99 5.87
CA LEU A 166 3.45 3.71 7.26
C LEU A 166 2.62 2.43 7.36
N LEU A 167 1.68 2.20 6.43
CA LEU A 167 0.91 0.97 6.36
C LEU A 167 1.80 -0.24 6.08
N GLY A 168 2.81 -0.12 5.23
CA GLY A 168 3.80 -1.17 4.98
C GLY A 168 4.57 -1.56 6.26
N ILE A 169 5.00 -0.57 7.04
CA ILE A 169 5.67 -0.78 8.34
C ILE A 169 4.70 -1.44 9.34
N ALA A 170 3.49 -0.88 9.49
CA ALA A 170 2.50 -1.38 10.44
C ALA A 170 2.04 -2.81 10.13
N SER A 171 2.04 -3.21 8.85
CA SER A 171 1.63 -4.55 8.42
C SER A 171 2.72 -5.61 8.58
N SER A 172 3.97 -5.20 8.80
CA SER A 172 5.12 -6.10 8.67
C SER A 172 5.09 -7.32 9.60
N ALA A 173 4.58 -7.17 10.82
CA ALA A 173 4.46 -8.26 11.78
C ALA A 173 3.41 -9.32 11.34
N ALA A 174 2.43 -8.94 10.55
CA ALA A 174 1.40 -9.87 10.06
C ALA A 174 1.92 -10.80 8.93
N PHE A 175 3.03 -10.45 8.29
CA PHE A 175 3.66 -11.26 7.25
C PHE A 175 4.69 -12.28 7.78
N LEU A 176 4.95 -12.29 9.11
CA LEU A 176 5.82 -13.27 9.76
C LEU A 176 5.11 -14.60 10.00
#